data_24eabb669168c2070cda1dba3ed94bab
#
_entry.id   24eabb669168c2070cda1dba3ed94bab
#
_cell.length_a   1.000
_cell.length_b   1.000
_cell.length_c   1.000
_cell.angle_alpha   90.00
_cell.angle_beta   90.00
_cell.angle_gamma   90.00
#
_symmetry.space_group_name_H-M   'P 1'
#
loop_
_entity.id
_entity.type
_entity.pdbx_description
1 polymer ?
#
loop_
_entity_poly.entity_id
_entity_poly.type
_entity_poly.pdbx_seq_one_letter_code
_entity_poly.pdbx_strand_id
1 'polypeptide(L)'
;MTLFSYEIFDAVARQGSFNKAAQQLHLTPSAISHAIAVMETELGFTLFNRGKNGVTMTSYGASLYPSIRAVLNSDEALQQS
;
A
#
# COMPACT_ATOMS: atom_id res chain seq x y z
N MET A 1 -4.82 10.15 -5.29
CA MET A 1 -3.70 9.29 -4.81
C MET A 1 -2.39 9.77 -5.41
N THR A 2 -1.33 9.62 -4.66
CA THR A 2 0.01 10.03 -5.09
C THR A 2 0.89 8.80 -5.28
N LEU A 3 2.07 9.00 -5.89
CA LEU A 3 3.06 7.93 -6.00
C LEU A 3 3.43 7.37 -4.62
N PHE A 4 3.53 8.24 -3.62
CA PHE A 4 3.83 7.82 -2.25
C PHE A 4 2.72 6.93 -1.68
N SER A 5 1.45 7.20 -2.02
CA SER A 5 0.33 6.33 -1.63
C SER A 5 0.52 4.91 -2.19
N TYR A 6 0.99 4.80 -3.41
CA TYR A 6 1.26 3.51 -4.05
C TYR A 6 2.41 2.78 -3.35
N GLU A 7 3.45 3.51 -2.93
CA GLU A 7 4.55 2.92 -2.16
C GLU A 7 4.06 2.38 -0.83
N ILE A 8 3.16 3.11 -0.16
CA ILE A 8 2.56 2.66 1.10
C ILE A 8 1.73 1.39 0.88
N PHE A 9 0.89 1.38 -0.14
CA PHE A 9 0.08 0.20 -0.48
C PHE A 9 0.98 -1.01 -0.71
N ASP A 10 2.02 -0.86 -1.52
CA ASP A 10 2.95 -1.94 -1.84
C ASP A 10 3.66 -2.46 -0.58
N ALA A 11 4.11 -1.57 0.29
CA ALA A 11 4.79 -1.97 1.52
C ALA A 11 3.86 -2.78 2.43
N VAL A 12 2.60 -2.34 2.59
CA VAL A 12 1.62 -3.08 3.40
C VAL A 12 1.33 -4.44 2.78
N ALA A 13 1.16 -4.48 1.46
CA ALA A 13 0.88 -5.74 0.75
C ALA A 13 2.01 -6.75 0.92
N ARG A 14 3.25 -6.29 0.79
CA ARG A 14 4.43 -7.18 0.89
C ARG A 14 4.69 -7.63 2.32
N GLN A 15 4.56 -6.72 3.28
CA GLN A 15 4.88 -7.01 4.68
C GLN A 15 3.76 -7.75 5.39
N GLY A 16 2.52 -7.62 4.94
CA GLY A 16 1.38 -8.21 5.64
C GLY A 16 1.18 -7.59 7.02
N SER A 17 1.65 -6.37 7.23
CA SER A 17 1.64 -5.72 8.53
C SER A 17 1.81 -4.20 8.35
N PHE A 18 0.96 -3.44 9.04
CA PHE A 18 1.08 -1.97 9.06
C PHE A 18 2.34 -1.54 9.80
N ASN A 19 2.67 -2.23 10.90
CA ASN A 19 3.85 -1.89 11.69
C ASN A 19 5.14 -2.13 10.90
N LYS A 20 5.23 -3.26 10.21
CA LYS A 20 6.42 -3.58 9.39
C LYS A 20 6.53 -2.64 8.19
N ALA A 21 5.41 -2.29 7.56
CA ALA A 21 5.41 -1.32 6.47
C ALA A 21 5.90 0.04 6.95
N ALA A 22 5.46 0.45 8.14
CA ALA A 22 5.90 1.71 8.75
C ALA A 22 7.41 1.70 9.00
N GLN A 23 7.95 0.61 9.50
CA GLN A 23 9.39 0.47 9.70
C GLN A 23 10.15 0.57 8.38
N GLN A 24 9.66 -0.10 7.34
CA GLN A 24 10.29 -0.06 6.01
C GLN A 24 10.36 1.35 5.46
N LEU A 25 9.30 2.13 5.63
CA LEU A 25 9.18 3.46 5.05
C LEU A 25 9.57 4.59 6.01
N HIS A 26 10.03 4.25 7.19
CA HIS A 26 10.41 5.23 8.23
C HIS A 26 9.25 6.15 8.61
N LEU A 27 8.06 5.54 8.75
CA LEU A 27 6.83 6.24 9.12
C LEU A 27 6.26 5.61 10.38
N THR A 28 5.24 6.28 10.97
CA THR A 28 4.50 5.70 12.07
C THR A 28 3.40 4.77 11.55
N PRO A 29 2.98 3.75 12.32
CA PRO A 29 1.82 2.94 11.93
C PRO A 29 0.56 3.77 11.71
N SER A 30 0.37 4.84 12.50
CA SER A 30 -0.78 5.76 12.32
C SER A 30 -0.75 6.44 10.96
N ALA A 31 0.43 6.85 10.49
CA ALA A 31 0.57 7.48 9.18
C ALA A 31 0.21 6.49 8.06
N ILE A 32 0.67 5.23 8.18
CA ILE A 32 0.33 4.18 7.22
C ILE A 32 -1.18 3.94 7.20
N SER A 33 -1.78 3.78 8.38
CA SER A 33 -3.22 3.53 8.50
C SER A 33 -4.03 4.68 7.91
N HIS A 34 -3.62 5.92 8.18
CA HIS A 34 -4.29 7.10 7.64
C HIS A 34 -4.22 7.13 6.11
N ALA A 35 -3.04 6.88 5.55
CA ALA A 35 -2.85 6.90 4.10
C ALA A 35 -3.72 5.85 3.41
N ILE A 36 -3.79 4.64 3.97
CA ILE A 36 -4.65 3.58 3.42
C ILE A 36 -6.12 3.98 3.53
N ALA A 37 -6.54 4.56 4.65
CA ALA A 37 -7.93 5.00 4.83
C ALA A 37 -8.31 6.07 3.80
N VAL A 38 -7.41 7.01 3.51
CA VAL A 38 -7.64 8.03 2.49
C VAL A 38 -7.80 7.39 1.12
N MET A 39 -6.94 6.44 0.75
CA MET A 39 -7.05 5.72 -0.52
C MET A 39 -8.39 4.98 -0.61
N GLU A 40 -8.79 4.30 0.45
CA GLU A 40 -10.06 3.56 0.48
C GLU A 40 -11.25 4.51 0.33
N THR A 41 -11.19 5.67 0.96
CA THR A 41 -12.23 6.68 0.82
C THR A 41 -12.31 7.20 -0.61
N GLU A 42 -11.18 7.50 -1.22
CA GLU A 42 -11.14 8.00 -2.61
C GLU A 42 -11.65 6.96 -3.60
N LEU A 43 -11.32 5.69 -3.38
CA LEU A 43 -11.71 4.60 -4.29
C LEU A 43 -13.11 4.06 -4.01
N GLY A 44 -13.63 4.25 -2.79
CA GLY A 44 -14.94 3.75 -2.38
C GLY A 44 -14.95 2.27 -2.00
N PHE A 45 -13.80 1.63 -1.79
CA PHE A 45 -13.68 0.21 -1.45
C PHE A 45 -12.57 0.01 -0.43
N THR A 46 -12.71 -1.01 0.42
CA THR A 46 -11.61 -1.42 1.29
C THR A 46 -10.55 -2.14 0.48
N LEU A 47 -9.30 -1.88 0.83
CA LEU A 47 -8.14 -2.46 0.15
C LEU A 47 -7.51 -3.59 0.94
N PHE A 48 -7.64 -3.56 2.26
CA PHE A 48 -7.02 -4.52 3.16
C PHE A 48 -8.01 -5.01 4.22
N ASN A 49 -7.90 -6.30 4.53
CA ASN A 49 -8.56 -6.92 5.68
C ASN A 49 -7.54 -7.03 6.80
N ARG A 50 -7.94 -6.64 8.01
CA ARG A 50 -7.11 -6.78 9.21
C ARG A 50 -7.59 -7.96 10.02
N GLY A 51 -6.68 -8.83 10.41
CA GLY A 51 -7.00 -10.02 11.19
C GLY A 51 -5.95 -10.29 12.26
N LYS A 52 -6.16 -11.36 13.02
CA LYS A 52 -5.25 -11.75 14.10
C LYS A 52 -3.84 -12.08 13.58
N ASN A 53 -3.74 -12.59 12.37
CA ASN A 53 -2.49 -13.04 11.77
C ASN A 53 -1.90 -12.03 10.81
N GLY A 54 -2.34 -10.77 10.87
CA GLY A 54 -1.81 -9.71 10.05
C GLY A 54 -2.83 -9.15 9.08
N VAL A 55 -2.33 -8.60 7.99
CA VAL A 55 -3.11 -7.86 7.01
C VAL A 55 -3.03 -8.55 5.66
N THR A 56 -4.16 -8.71 4.98
CA THR A 56 -4.22 -9.28 3.64
C THR A 56 -5.01 -8.34 2.72
N MET A 57 -4.74 -8.39 1.42
CA MET A 57 -5.51 -7.59 0.46
C MET A 57 -6.93 -8.16 0.31
N THR A 58 -7.90 -7.25 0.17
CA THR A 58 -9.23 -7.63 -0.29
C THR A 58 -9.16 -8.03 -1.76
N SER A 59 -10.23 -8.63 -2.30
CA SER A 59 -10.30 -8.92 -3.74
C SER A 59 -10.07 -7.68 -4.58
N TYR A 60 -10.62 -6.54 -4.16
CA TYR A 60 -10.44 -5.27 -4.86
C TYR A 60 -8.98 -4.83 -4.80
N GLY A 61 -8.37 -4.88 -3.61
CA GLY A 61 -6.96 -4.52 -3.45
C GLY A 61 -6.05 -5.41 -4.29
N ALA A 62 -6.32 -6.71 -4.31
CA ALA A 62 -5.55 -7.66 -5.11
C ALA A 62 -5.66 -7.38 -6.61
N SER A 63 -6.86 -7.00 -7.09
CA SER A 63 -7.05 -6.68 -8.50
C SER A 63 -6.36 -5.37 -8.90
N LEU A 64 -6.22 -4.44 -7.96
CA LEU A 64 -5.56 -3.15 -8.19
C LEU A 64 -4.03 -3.25 -8.13
N TYR A 65 -3.51 -4.22 -7.40
CA TYR A 65 -2.09 -4.32 -7.10
C TYR A 65 -1.19 -4.39 -8.34
N PRO A 66 -1.51 -5.18 -9.40
CA PRO A 66 -0.66 -5.20 -10.59
C PRO A 66 -0.48 -3.82 -11.23
N SER A 67 -1.53 -3.01 -11.24
CA SER A 67 -1.46 -1.64 -11.78
C SER A 67 -0.56 -0.76 -10.93
N ILE A 68 -0.63 -0.91 -9.60
CA ILE A 68 0.24 -0.18 -8.68
C ILE A 68 1.69 -0.59 -8.90
N ARG A 69 1.96 -1.88 -9.03
CA ARG A 69 3.31 -2.38 -9.30
C ARG A 69 3.84 -1.87 -10.64
N ALA A 70 2.99 -1.78 -11.66
CA ALA A 70 3.40 -1.25 -12.96
C ALA A 70 3.85 0.22 -12.85
N VAL A 71 3.11 1.03 -12.09
CA VAL A 71 3.48 2.43 -11.86
C VAL A 71 4.81 2.53 -11.12
N LEU A 72 4.99 1.74 -10.06
CA LEU A 72 6.22 1.76 -9.26
C LEU A 72 7.42 1.27 -10.06
N ASN A 73 7.25 0.23 -10.87
CA ASN A 73 8.33 -0.28 -11.71
C ASN A 73 8.76 0.75 -12.76
N SER A 74 7.80 1.48 -13.34
CA SER A 74 8.10 2.54 -14.30
C SER A 74 8.90 3.66 -13.65
N ASP A 75 8.53 4.05 -12.43
CA ASP A 75 9.25 5.07 -11.68
C ASP A 75 10.68 4.62 -11.35
N GLU A 76 10.83 3.37 -10.90
CA GLU A 76 12.15 2.80 -10.61
C GLU A 76 13.05 2.79 -11.85
N ALA A 77 12.48 2.43 -13.00
CA ALA A 77 13.24 2.42 -14.25
C ALA A 77 13.73 3.81 -14.64
N LEU A 78 12.90 4.83 -14.44
CA LEU A 78 13.29 6.21 -14.70
C LEU A 78 14.40 6.68 -13.76
N GLN A 79 14.35 6.28 -12.50
CA GLN A 79 15.36 6.66 -11.53
C GLN A 79 16.69 5.99 -11.77
N GLN A 80 16.69 4.81 -12.36
CA GLN A 80 17.91 4.05 -12.65
C GLN A 80 18.61 4.48 -13.95
N SER A 81 17.89 5.17 -14.79
CA SER A 81 18.45 5.65 -16.05
C SER A 81 18.90 7.10 -15.95
#